data_ee6f59bc712cb948b8d3b6a34662a004
#
_entry.id   ee6f59bc712cb948b8d3b6a34662a004
#
_cell.length_a   1.000
_cell.length_b   1.000
_cell.length_c   1.000
_cell.angle_alpha   90.00
_cell.angle_beta   90.00
_cell.angle_gamma   90.00
#
_symmetry.space_group_name_H-M   'P 1'
#
loop_
_entity.id
_entity.type
_entity.pdbx_description
1 polymer ?
#
loop_
_entity_poly.entity_id
_entity_poly.type
_entity_poly.pdbx_seq_one_letter_code
_entity_poly.pdbx_strand_id
1 'polypeptide(L)'
;MPLYLTNGKSKKRRNRRKKKSTTLAKKVNKLANFVYKTIELKYADDRNAPLVINNSDWVRWPLTDISAGTGSTNDERIGDKVTISSLHVGVAFDKLQGDDFIRVLVVQFDDLDDPSANLVMPEILEYGNVANNNPSGNSMDQIMSPYKAGSSYKFSILYDQVLSPLNRKQISVSEQVGAINAQRLLTIRNKDLKNYKKVIGFLPGQNQQRPITNGIYMYIYSTSSRLTSTDGASEAFVINRMKYRDA
;
A
#
# COMPACT_ATOMS: atom_id res chain seq x y z
N MET A 1 -63.57 7.99 41.59
CA MET A 1 -62.66 6.91 41.24
C MET A 1 -62.17 7.11 39.80
N PRO A 2 -60.92 7.39 39.50
CA PRO A 2 -60.43 7.51 38.12
C PRO A 2 -60.04 6.16 37.59
N LEU A 3 -60.55 5.79 36.42
CA LEU A 3 -60.26 4.59 35.68
C LEU A 3 -58.89 4.73 35.01
N TYR A 4 -57.88 3.93 35.42
CA TYR A 4 -56.61 3.80 34.75
C TYR A 4 -56.76 2.91 33.48
N LEU A 5 -56.83 3.53 32.32
CA LEU A 5 -56.71 2.84 31.04
C LEU A 5 -55.27 2.44 30.81
N THR A 6 -55.00 1.16 30.97
CA THR A 6 -53.66 0.57 30.76
C THR A 6 -53.27 0.59 29.26
N ASN A 7 -52.26 1.37 28.94
CA ASN A 7 -51.66 1.52 27.61
C ASN A 7 -50.89 0.28 27.14
N GLY A 8 -51.48 -0.92 27.25
CA GLY A 8 -50.83 -2.20 26.86
C GLY A 8 -50.67 -2.44 25.36
N LYS A 9 -51.41 -1.70 24.50
CA LYS A 9 -51.40 -1.94 23.05
C LYS A 9 -50.23 -1.26 22.30
N SER A 10 -49.64 -0.21 22.85
CA SER A 10 -48.56 0.52 22.18
C SER A 10 -47.19 -0.23 22.19
N LYS A 11 -46.89 -0.95 23.27
CA LYS A 11 -45.64 -1.73 23.38
C LYS A 11 -45.57 -2.92 22.41
N LYS A 12 -46.68 -3.62 22.18
CA LYS A 12 -46.70 -4.75 21.21
C LYS A 12 -46.53 -4.31 19.76
N ARG A 13 -47.07 -3.15 19.36
CA ARG A 13 -46.94 -2.59 18.02
C ARG A 13 -45.49 -2.11 17.75
N ARG A 14 -44.85 -1.48 18.74
CA ARG A 14 -43.46 -1.00 18.63
C ARG A 14 -42.46 -2.14 18.52
N ASN A 15 -42.67 -3.23 19.26
CA ASN A 15 -41.81 -4.43 19.18
C ASN A 15 -42.03 -5.22 17.87
N ARG A 16 -43.20 -5.23 17.28
CA ARG A 16 -43.44 -5.84 15.96
C ARG A 16 -42.75 -5.06 14.84
N ARG A 17 -42.76 -3.72 14.89
CA ARG A 17 -42.01 -2.90 13.89
C ARG A 17 -40.52 -3.09 14.01
N LYS A 18 -39.94 -3.13 15.21
CA LYS A 18 -38.50 -3.43 15.41
C LYS A 18 -38.12 -4.81 14.91
N LYS A 19 -38.91 -5.86 15.17
CA LYS A 19 -38.65 -7.21 14.66
C LYS A 19 -38.72 -7.29 13.12
N LYS A 20 -39.65 -6.57 12.47
CA LYS A 20 -39.71 -6.56 10.99
C LYS A 20 -38.52 -5.83 10.37
N SER A 21 -38.07 -4.73 10.96
CA SER A 21 -36.87 -4.00 10.45
C SER A 21 -35.59 -4.80 10.59
N THR A 22 -35.39 -5.50 11.72
CA THR A 22 -34.24 -6.37 11.90
C THR A 22 -34.24 -7.57 10.96
N THR A 23 -35.41 -8.10 10.61
CA THR A 23 -35.53 -9.21 9.65
C THR A 23 -35.25 -8.74 8.22
N LEU A 24 -35.70 -7.55 7.84
CA LEU A 24 -35.41 -6.95 6.53
C LEU A 24 -33.92 -6.65 6.40
N ALA A 25 -33.32 -6.00 7.39
CA ALA A 25 -31.88 -5.74 7.40
C ALA A 25 -31.05 -7.02 7.28
N LYS A 26 -31.44 -8.09 7.98
CA LYS A 26 -30.79 -9.40 7.85
C LYS A 26 -30.94 -10.00 6.44
N LYS A 27 -32.11 -9.85 5.80
CA LYS A 27 -32.33 -10.31 4.43
C LYS A 27 -31.50 -9.50 3.43
N VAL A 28 -31.46 -8.17 3.58
CA VAL A 28 -30.64 -7.29 2.74
C VAL A 28 -29.17 -7.63 2.88
N ASN A 29 -28.67 -7.82 4.09
CA ASN A 29 -27.28 -8.23 4.32
C ASN A 29 -26.96 -9.61 3.74
N LYS A 30 -27.91 -10.58 3.82
CA LYS A 30 -27.71 -11.89 3.18
C LYS A 30 -27.65 -11.77 1.65
N LEU A 31 -28.53 -10.95 1.07
CA LEU A 31 -28.56 -10.71 -0.38
C LEU A 31 -27.27 -9.98 -0.82
N ALA A 32 -26.87 -8.94 -0.11
CA ALA A 32 -25.62 -8.23 -0.37
C ALA A 32 -24.41 -9.18 -0.30
N ASN A 33 -24.35 -10.03 0.72
CA ASN A 33 -23.28 -11.03 0.85
C ASN A 33 -23.33 -12.09 -0.25
N PHE A 34 -24.51 -12.47 -0.73
CA PHE A 34 -24.65 -13.40 -1.84
C PHE A 34 -24.16 -12.75 -3.14
N VAL A 35 -24.63 -11.54 -3.46
CA VAL A 35 -24.19 -10.79 -4.63
C VAL A 35 -22.67 -10.58 -4.59
N TYR A 36 -22.13 -10.15 -3.42
CA TYR A 36 -20.70 -9.97 -3.26
C TYR A 36 -19.88 -11.25 -3.46
N LYS A 37 -20.40 -12.42 -3.09
CA LYS A 37 -19.75 -13.70 -3.30
C LYS A 37 -19.83 -14.19 -4.75
N THR A 38 -20.85 -13.77 -5.50
CA THR A 38 -21.02 -14.14 -6.91
C THR A 38 -20.18 -13.27 -7.84
N ILE A 39 -19.73 -12.09 -7.40
CA ILE A 39 -18.80 -11.26 -8.16
C ILE A 39 -17.47 -11.99 -8.25
N GLU A 40 -16.98 -12.16 -9.45
CA GLU A 40 -15.72 -12.85 -9.73
C GLU A 40 -14.55 -12.19 -8.99
N LEU A 41 -13.75 -13.04 -8.36
CA LEU A 41 -12.51 -12.62 -7.72
C LEU A 41 -11.38 -12.66 -8.74
N LYS A 42 -10.84 -11.50 -9.07
CA LYS A 42 -9.73 -11.34 -10.00
C LYS A 42 -8.41 -11.15 -9.26
N TYR A 43 -7.32 -11.33 -10.00
CA TYR A 43 -5.96 -11.21 -9.49
C TYR A 43 -5.17 -10.30 -10.41
N ALA A 44 -4.46 -9.34 -9.84
CA ALA A 44 -3.39 -8.62 -10.52
C ALA A 44 -2.07 -9.01 -9.84
N ASP A 45 -1.22 -9.67 -10.60
CA ASP A 45 0.14 -10.02 -10.18
C ASP A 45 1.11 -9.14 -10.95
N ASP A 46 1.99 -8.48 -10.23
CA ASP A 46 3.03 -7.67 -10.82
C ASP A 46 4.38 -8.00 -10.21
N ARG A 47 5.41 -7.96 -11.05
CA ARG A 47 6.80 -8.19 -10.67
C ARG A 47 7.71 -7.27 -11.46
N ASN A 48 8.69 -6.72 -10.79
CA ASN A 48 9.67 -5.88 -11.47
C ASN A 48 10.93 -6.66 -11.91
N ALA A 49 11.67 -6.07 -12.83
CA ALA A 49 13.11 -6.26 -12.94
C ALA A 49 13.80 -5.66 -11.70
N PRO A 50 15.07 -6.02 -11.41
CA PRO A 50 15.79 -5.45 -10.29
C PRO A 50 15.73 -3.92 -10.30
N LEU A 51 15.28 -3.33 -9.20
CA LEU A 51 15.29 -1.89 -8.96
C LEU A 51 16.58 -1.55 -8.20
N VAL A 52 17.40 -0.70 -8.74
CA VAL A 52 18.55 -0.17 -8.01
C VAL A 52 18.05 0.75 -6.92
N ILE A 53 18.44 0.47 -5.68
CA ILE A 53 18.11 1.29 -4.51
C ILE A 53 19.40 1.89 -3.93
N ASN A 54 19.41 3.18 -3.74
CA ASN A 54 20.59 3.92 -3.30
C ASN A 54 20.20 5.18 -2.52
N ASN A 55 21.18 6.01 -2.22
CA ASN A 55 20.99 7.25 -1.46
C ASN A 55 20.69 8.48 -2.33
N SER A 56 20.52 8.32 -3.64
CA SER A 56 20.27 9.45 -4.53
C SER A 56 18.79 9.79 -4.64
N ASP A 57 17.89 8.80 -4.56
CA ASP A 57 16.45 9.04 -4.65
C ASP A 57 15.63 7.88 -4.04
N TRP A 58 14.35 8.14 -3.82
CA TRP A 58 13.36 7.15 -3.44
C TRP A 58 12.87 6.39 -4.67
N VAL A 59 12.95 5.09 -4.61
CA VAL A 59 12.39 4.22 -5.66
C VAL A 59 10.92 3.99 -5.37
N ARG A 60 10.06 4.29 -6.35
CA ARG A 60 8.62 4.10 -6.25
C ARG A 60 8.17 2.86 -7.02
N TRP A 61 7.31 2.07 -6.42
CA TRP A 61 6.65 0.94 -7.05
C TRP A 61 5.12 1.00 -6.85
N PRO A 62 4.31 0.97 -7.92
CA PRO A 62 2.85 0.91 -7.80
C PRO A 62 2.41 -0.47 -7.33
N LEU A 63 1.48 -0.53 -6.39
CA LEU A 63 0.93 -1.79 -5.87
C LEU A 63 -0.50 -2.06 -6.36
N THR A 64 -1.14 -1.07 -7.00
CA THR A 64 -2.55 -1.13 -7.39
C THR A 64 -2.78 -0.75 -8.84
N ASP A 65 -1.76 -0.82 -9.67
CA ASP A 65 -1.91 -0.64 -11.11
C ASP A 65 -2.63 -1.87 -11.71
N ILE A 66 -3.71 -1.64 -12.47
CA ILE A 66 -4.51 -2.68 -13.11
C ILE A 66 -4.81 -2.25 -14.54
N SER A 67 -4.51 -3.11 -15.49
CA SER A 67 -4.87 -2.87 -16.88
C SER A 67 -6.39 -2.81 -17.08
N ALA A 68 -6.86 -1.86 -17.88
CA ALA A 68 -8.22 -1.86 -18.36
C ALA A 68 -8.33 -2.84 -19.52
N GLY A 69 -9.44 -3.57 -19.58
CA GLY A 69 -9.66 -4.53 -20.64
C GLY A 69 -11.13 -4.93 -20.77
N THR A 70 -11.36 -5.94 -21.56
CA THR A 70 -12.71 -6.51 -21.78
C THR A 70 -13.13 -7.45 -20.66
N GLY A 71 -12.23 -7.71 -19.69
CA GLY A 71 -12.43 -8.69 -18.63
C GLY A 71 -12.27 -10.15 -19.09
N SER A 72 -11.67 -10.36 -20.27
CA SER A 72 -11.38 -11.70 -20.78
C SER A 72 -10.25 -12.39 -20.02
N THR A 73 -9.42 -11.61 -19.32
CA THR A 73 -8.33 -12.12 -18.48
C THR A 73 -8.57 -11.77 -17.01
N ASN A 74 -7.97 -12.56 -16.11
CA ASN A 74 -8.17 -12.40 -14.65
C ASN A 74 -7.46 -11.18 -14.07
N ASP A 75 -6.61 -10.52 -14.85
CA ASP A 75 -5.79 -9.36 -14.47
C ASP A 75 -6.31 -8.03 -15.03
N GLU A 76 -7.40 -8.06 -15.81
CA GLU A 76 -8.03 -6.87 -16.38
C GLU A 76 -9.25 -6.43 -15.58
N ARG A 77 -9.40 -5.10 -15.39
CA ARG A 77 -10.61 -4.49 -14.86
C ARG A 77 -11.59 -4.14 -15.97
N ILE A 78 -12.87 -4.28 -15.71
CA ILE A 78 -13.95 -3.90 -16.65
C ILE A 78 -14.44 -2.47 -16.34
N GLY A 79 -14.52 -2.13 -15.06
CA GLY A 79 -15.09 -0.86 -14.59
C GLY A 79 -14.04 0.18 -14.21
N ASP A 80 -14.53 1.37 -13.85
CA ASP A 80 -13.70 2.48 -13.37
C ASP A 80 -13.43 2.41 -11.87
N LYS A 81 -14.00 1.44 -11.19
CA LYS A 81 -13.80 1.19 -9.76
C LYS A 81 -13.59 -0.28 -9.49
N VAL A 82 -12.66 -0.59 -8.61
CA VAL A 82 -12.44 -1.95 -8.13
C VAL A 82 -12.37 -1.95 -6.60
N THR A 83 -12.76 -3.08 -6.01
CA THR A 83 -12.67 -3.27 -4.56
C THR A 83 -11.58 -4.27 -4.24
N ILE A 84 -10.53 -3.81 -3.55
CA ILE A 84 -9.43 -4.66 -3.10
C ILE A 84 -9.94 -5.62 -2.02
N SER A 85 -9.72 -6.91 -2.22
CA SER A 85 -9.99 -7.96 -1.23
C SER A 85 -8.76 -8.25 -0.37
N SER A 86 -7.58 -8.31 -0.98
CA SER A 86 -6.31 -8.46 -0.26
C SER A 86 -5.14 -7.96 -1.10
N LEU A 87 -4.09 -7.51 -0.42
CA LEU A 87 -2.83 -7.10 -1.01
C LEU A 87 -1.69 -7.84 -0.29
N HIS A 88 -0.80 -8.44 -1.07
CA HIS A 88 0.41 -9.09 -0.60
C HIS A 88 1.60 -8.58 -1.39
N VAL A 89 2.65 -8.18 -0.68
CA VAL A 89 3.88 -7.67 -1.30
C VAL A 89 5.06 -8.45 -0.73
N GLY A 90 5.86 -9.02 -1.60
CA GLY A 90 7.16 -9.59 -1.30
C GLY A 90 8.25 -8.69 -1.85
N VAL A 91 9.26 -8.37 -1.05
CA VAL A 91 10.44 -7.63 -1.48
C VAL A 91 11.66 -8.44 -1.11
N ALA A 92 12.46 -8.80 -2.11
CA ALA A 92 13.77 -9.38 -1.90
C ALA A 92 14.81 -8.29 -2.17
N PHE A 93 15.62 -8.01 -1.16
CA PHE A 93 16.78 -7.13 -1.29
C PHE A 93 18.01 -7.98 -1.54
N ASP A 94 18.80 -7.57 -2.51
CA ASP A 94 20.06 -8.22 -2.88
C ASP A 94 21.21 -7.23 -2.92
N LYS A 95 22.43 -7.72 -2.86
CA LYS A 95 23.68 -6.94 -2.87
C LYS A 95 23.73 -5.88 -1.76
N LEU A 96 23.09 -6.14 -0.62
CA LEU A 96 23.13 -5.25 0.53
C LEU A 96 24.52 -5.20 1.13
N GLN A 97 24.95 -3.99 1.49
CA GLN A 97 26.17 -3.82 2.27
C GLN A 97 25.88 -3.94 3.77
N GLY A 98 26.91 -4.28 4.53
CA GLY A 98 26.76 -4.55 5.96
C GLY A 98 26.33 -3.34 6.81
N ASP A 99 26.40 -2.12 6.26
CA ASP A 99 26.04 -0.86 6.92
C ASP A 99 24.86 -0.13 6.27
N ASP A 100 24.24 -0.71 5.24
CA ASP A 100 23.09 -0.10 4.59
C ASP A 100 21.82 -0.17 5.44
N PHE A 101 21.19 0.97 5.65
CA PHE A 101 19.82 1.07 6.16
C PHE A 101 18.86 1.15 4.98
N ILE A 102 17.72 0.50 5.11
CA ILE A 102 16.65 0.55 4.11
C ILE A 102 15.37 0.99 4.81
N ARG A 103 14.68 1.97 4.26
CA ARG A 103 13.33 2.33 4.70
C ARG A 103 12.33 1.95 3.62
N VAL A 104 11.27 1.26 4.04
CA VAL A 104 10.17 0.84 3.18
C VAL A 104 8.90 1.49 3.68
N LEU A 105 8.28 2.29 2.82
CA LEU A 105 6.99 2.95 3.08
C LEU A 105 5.94 2.38 2.12
N VAL A 106 4.73 2.10 2.63
CA VAL A 106 3.55 1.87 1.79
C VAL A 106 2.56 2.96 2.09
N VAL A 107 2.17 3.69 1.06
CA VAL A 107 1.35 4.90 1.15
C VAL A 107 0.13 4.73 0.26
N GLN A 108 -1.03 5.10 0.77
CA GLN A 108 -2.27 5.25 0.00
C GLN A 108 -2.57 6.73 -0.19
N PHE A 109 -2.83 7.14 -1.42
CA PHE A 109 -3.22 8.51 -1.76
C PHE A 109 -4.73 8.59 -1.90
N ASP A 110 -5.32 9.64 -1.33
CA ASP A 110 -6.76 9.82 -1.33
C ASP A 110 -7.30 10.23 -2.71
N ASP A 111 -6.61 11.16 -3.36
CA ASP A 111 -6.95 11.66 -4.68
C ASP A 111 -5.68 12.10 -5.43
N LEU A 112 -5.62 11.80 -6.71
CA LEU A 112 -4.54 12.19 -7.61
C LEU A 112 -5.17 12.91 -8.78
N ASP A 113 -5.06 14.23 -8.82
CA ASP A 113 -5.53 15.05 -9.92
C ASP A 113 -4.93 14.60 -11.26
N ASP A 114 -3.70 14.09 -11.22
CA ASP A 114 -3.00 13.54 -12.37
C ASP A 114 -2.36 12.18 -11.99
N PRO A 115 -2.80 11.07 -12.59
CA PRO A 115 -2.20 9.75 -12.34
C PRO A 115 -0.75 9.64 -12.84
N SER A 116 -0.32 10.54 -13.72
CA SER A 116 1.08 10.66 -14.13
C SER A 116 1.92 11.47 -13.14
N ALA A 117 1.29 12.25 -12.25
CA ALA A 117 1.98 13.05 -11.27
C ALA A 117 2.88 12.16 -10.41
N ASN A 118 4.15 12.47 -10.45
CA ASN A 118 5.11 11.87 -9.54
C ASN A 118 4.84 12.44 -8.14
N LEU A 119 4.16 11.64 -7.31
CA LEU A 119 4.07 11.95 -5.90
C LEU A 119 5.47 11.94 -5.33
N VAL A 120 5.96 13.11 -5.05
CA VAL A 120 7.33 13.30 -4.60
C VAL A 120 7.39 13.12 -3.09
N MET A 121 8.41 12.40 -2.63
CA MET A 121 8.63 12.18 -1.19
C MET A 121 8.64 13.45 -0.33
N PRO A 122 9.03 14.65 -0.84
CA PRO A 122 8.88 15.92 -0.10
C PRO A 122 7.45 16.27 0.33
N GLU A 123 6.44 15.65 -0.26
CA GLU A 123 5.05 15.80 0.20
C GLU A 123 4.70 14.88 1.37
N ILE A 124 5.43 13.78 1.53
CA ILE A 124 5.20 12.77 2.56
C ILE A 124 6.12 12.98 3.76
N LEU A 125 7.39 13.21 3.49
CA LEU A 125 8.45 13.35 4.50
C LEU A 125 8.96 14.78 4.55
N GLU A 126 9.31 15.24 5.75
CA GLU A 126 9.87 16.60 5.96
C GLU A 126 11.18 16.78 5.17
N TYR A 127 12.04 15.78 5.18
CA TYR A 127 13.32 15.76 4.47
C TYR A 127 13.29 14.86 3.24
N GLY A 128 12.14 14.72 2.58
CA GLY A 128 11.93 13.79 1.46
C GLY A 128 12.67 14.17 0.17
N ASN A 129 13.24 15.37 0.06
CA ASN A 129 14.00 15.79 -1.10
C ASN A 129 15.51 15.61 -0.84
N VAL A 130 16.07 14.60 -1.49
CA VAL A 130 17.48 14.27 -1.33
C VAL A 130 18.40 15.38 -1.88
N ALA A 131 17.97 16.05 -2.97
CA ALA A 131 18.82 17.05 -3.64
C ALA A 131 18.85 18.42 -2.97
N ASN A 132 17.71 18.87 -2.41
CA ASN A 132 17.55 20.27 -2.00
C ASN A 132 17.24 20.52 -0.52
N ASN A 133 16.81 19.51 0.23
CA ASN A 133 16.34 19.66 1.61
C ASN A 133 17.05 18.72 2.59
N ASN A 134 18.21 18.24 2.22
CA ASN A 134 19.04 17.49 3.16
C ASN A 134 20.02 18.47 3.83
N PRO A 135 19.72 19.00 5.02
CA PRO A 135 20.54 20.03 5.66
C PRO A 135 21.95 19.56 6.03
N SER A 136 22.15 18.25 6.14
CA SER A 136 23.44 17.67 6.52
C SER A 136 24.14 16.93 5.37
N GLY A 137 23.48 16.74 4.21
CA GLY A 137 23.99 15.85 3.14
C GLY A 137 24.04 14.39 3.56
N ASN A 138 23.43 14.02 4.69
CA ASN A 138 23.50 12.69 5.25
C ASN A 138 22.29 11.84 4.80
N SER A 139 22.56 10.70 4.19
CA SER A 139 21.52 9.74 3.78
C SER A 139 20.66 9.24 4.94
N MET A 140 21.14 9.31 6.17
CA MET A 140 20.37 8.96 7.38
C MET A 140 19.21 9.91 7.63
N ASP A 141 19.27 11.16 7.16
CA ASP A 141 18.16 12.11 7.32
C ASP A 141 16.90 11.61 6.61
N GLN A 142 17.03 10.92 5.48
CA GLN A 142 15.92 10.27 4.77
C GLN A 142 15.33 9.11 5.57
N ILE A 143 16.20 8.30 6.17
CA ILE A 143 15.79 7.14 7.00
C ILE A 143 15.04 7.59 8.25
N MET A 144 15.50 8.68 8.88
CA MET A 144 14.95 9.21 10.15
C MET A 144 13.87 10.29 9.93
N SER A 145 13.64 10.70 8.69
CA SER A 145 12.72 11.81 8.38
C SER A 145 11.33 11.58 8.96
N PRO A 146 10.79 12.54 9.73
CA PRO A 146 9.41 12.51 10.18
C PRO A 146 8.44 12.75 9.01
N TYR A 147 7.16 12.43 9.22
CA TYR A 147 6.13 12.79 8.27
C TYR A 147 5.87 14.28 8.26
N LYS A 148 5.63 14.82 7.08
CA LYS A 148 5.36 16.24 6.90
C LYS A 148 4.05 16.64 7.58
N ALA A 149 4.14 17.62 8.46
CA ALA A 149 2.97 18.16 9.14
C ALA A 149 2.03 18.84 8.12
N GLY A 150 0.72 18.61 8.26
CA GLY A 150 -0.31 19.27 7.45
C GLY A 150 -0.62 18.63 6.10
N SER A 151 0.09 17.59 5.66
CA SER A 151 -0.20 16.87 4.40
C SER A 151 -0.99 15.57 4.59
N SER A 152 -1.35 15.25 5.83
CA SER A 152 -2.06 14.00 6.20
C SER A 152 -3.45 13.85 5.57
N TYR A 153 -4.02 14.91 5.00
CA TYR A 153 -5.29 14.84 4.27
C TYR A 153 -5.14 14.32 2.83
N LYS A 154 -3.93 14.29 2.29
CA LYS A 154 -3.65 13.83 0.92
C LYS A 154 -3.30 12.35 0.84
N PHE A 155 -2.80 11.79 1.94
CA PHE A 155 -2.32 10.41 1.96
C PHE A 155 -2.44 9.75 3.34
N SER A 156 -2.40 8.45 3.35
CA SER A 156 -2.37 7.61 4.55
C SER A 156 -1.17 6.68 4.51
N ILE A 157 -0.38 6.65 5.57
CA ILE A 157 0.73 5.71 5.71
C ILE A 157 0.16 4.35 6.16
N LEU A 158 0.29 3.35 5.31
CA LEU A 158 -0.19 2.01 5.58
C LEU A 158 0.86 1.13 6.26
N TYR A 159 2.12 1.36 5.92
CA TYR A 159 3.26 0.61 6.44
C TYR A 159 4.51 1.49 6.42
N ASP A 160 5.32 1.41 7.45
CA ASP A 160 6.62 2.06 7.54
C ASP A 160 7.56 1.19 8.36
N GLN A 161 8.64 0.80 7.77
CA GLN A 161 9.66 0.01 8.44
C GLN A 161 11.06 0.43 8.00
N VAL A 162 11.93 0.64 8.98
CA VAL A 162 13.36 0.75 8.76
C VAL A 162 14.00 -0.61 9.03
N LEU A 163 14.68 -1.10 8.03
CA LEU A 163 15.49 -2.31 8.11
C LEU A 163 16.91 -1.88 8.48
N SER A 164 17.35 -2.29 9.67
CA SER A 164 18.71 -2.03 10.15
C SER A 164 19.74 -2.83 9.35
N PRO A 165 21.00 -2.40 9.34
CA PRO A 165 22.08 -3.14 8.75
C PRO A 165 22.17 -4.57 9.29
N LEU A 166 22.71 -5.45 8.48
CA LEU A 166 22.99 -6.81 8.91
C LEU A 166 24.04 -6.77 10.03
N ASN A 167 23.75 -7.46 11.11
CA ASN A 167 24.59 -7.48 12.31
C ASN A 167 26.02 -7.87 11.95
N ARG A 168 26.98 -6.96 12.12
CA ARG A 168 28.43 -7.18 11.89
C ARG A 168 29.04 -8.35 12.68
N LYS A 169 28.32 -8.99 13.59
CA LYS A 169 28.83 -10.10 14.40
C LYS A 169 29.17 -11.36 13.61
N GLN A 170 28.80 -11.46 12.34
CA GLN A 170 29.14 -12.62 11.48
C GLN A 170 30.30 -12.36 10.51
N ILE A 171 30.92 -11.19 10.56
CA ILE A 171 32.05 -10.87 9.69
C ILE A 171 33.33 -11.09 10.47
N SER A 172 34.07 -12.11 10.14
CA SER A 172 35.45 -12.25 10.62
C SER A 172 36.30 -11.11 10.07
N VAL A 173 37.05 -10.46 10.93
CA VAL A 173 37.84 -9.24 10.69
C VAL A 173 38.99 -9.44 9.66
N SER A 174 39.13 -10.62 9.08
CA SER A 174 40.25 -10.97 8.18
C SER A 174 39.94 -10.87 6.69
N GLU A 175 38.71 -10.59 6.31
CA GLU A 175 38.37 -10.44 4.89
C GLU A 175 38.28 -8.97 4.53
N GLN A 176 39.15 -8.57 3.64
CA GLN A 176 39.11 -7.30 2.93
C GLN A 176 37.67 -6.92 2.61
N VAL A 177 37.40 -5.63 2.69
CA VAL A 177 36.13 -4.94 2.36
C VAL A 177 35.65 -5.36 0.96
N GLY A 178 35.30 -6.63 0.81
CA GLY A 178 34.56 -7.19 -0.30
C GLY A 178 33.07 -7.01 0.06
N ALA A 179 32.33 -6.47 -0.86
CA ALA A 179 30.89 -6.33 -0.72
C ALA A 179 30.27 -7.63 -0.21
N ILE A 180 29.75 -7.63 0.99
CA ILE A 180 28.96 -8.74 1.49
C ILE A 180 27.64 -8.65 0.74
N ASN A 181 27.47 -9.49 -0.28
CA ASN A 181 26.20 -9.63 -0.99
C ASN A 181 25.19 -10.29 -0.06
N ALA A 182 24.69 -9.54 0.87
CA ALA A 182 23.68 -10.03 1.78
C ALA A 182 22.31 -9.88 1.15
N GLN A 183 21.46 -10.89 1.38
CA GLN A 183 20.09 -10.91 0.94
C GLN A 183 19.15 -10.74 2.12
N ARG A 184 18.06 -10.02 1.94
CA ARG A 184 17.01 -9.86 2.92
C ARG A 184 15.64 -9.97 2.28
N LEU A 185 14.74 -10.68 2.93
CA LEU A 185 13.35 -10.82 2.49
C LEU A 185 12.44 -10.02 3.41
N LEU A 186 11.56 -9.25 2.83
CA LEU A 186 10.46 -8.57 3.49
C LEU A 186 9.15 -9.04 2.88
N THR A 187 8.21 -9.46 3.73
CA THR A 187 6.87 -9.83 3.30
C THR A 187 5.86 -8.95 4.01
N ILE A 188 5.10 -8.17 3.25
CA ILE A 188 4.02 -7.32 3.75
C ILE A 188 2.70 -8.00 3.37
N ARG A 189 1.98 -8.47 4.37
CA ARG A 189 0.67 -9.11 4.18
C ARG A 189 -0.44 -8.10 4.43
N ASN A 190 -1.63 -8.40 3.96
CA ASN A 190 -2.81 -7.56 4.17
C ASN A 190 -3.05 -7.17 5.64
N LYS A 191 -2.71 -8.02 6.58
CA LYS A 191 -2.81 -7.75 8.03
C LYS A 191 -1.77 -6.76 8.57
N ASP A 192 -0.66 -6.63 7.87
CA ASP A 192 0.46 -5.76 8.26
C ASP A 192 0.21 -4.31 7.79
N LEU A 193 -0.71 -4.14 6.84
CA LEU A 193 -1.17 -2.84 6.38
C LEU A 193 -2.21 -2.29 7.37
N LYS A 194 -2.07 -1.03 7.72
CA LYS A 194 -3.10 -0.31 8.49
C LYS A 194 -4.40 -0.24 7.68
N ASN A 195 -5.49 0.13 8.32
CA ASN A 195 -6.78 0.27 7.67
C ASN A 195 -6.67 1.18 6.43
N TYR A 196 -6.82 0.60 5.25
CA TYR A 196 -6.79 1.31 3.98
C TYR A 196 -8.17 1.33 3.33
N LYS A 197 -8.41 2.32 2.48
CA LYS A 197 -9.62 2.42 1.67
C LYS A 197 -9.57 1.35 0.59
N LYS A 198 -10.53 0.43 0.61
CA LYS A 198 -10.53 -0.74 -0.29
C LYS A 198 -11.02 -0.44 -1.70
N VAL A 199 -11.77 0.63 -1.87
CA VAL A 199 -12.28 1.02 -3.20
C VAL A 199 -11.25 1.95 -3.83
N ILE A 200 -10.70 1.54 -4.95
CA ILE A 200 -9.81 2.35 -5.79
C ILE A 200 -10.54 2.74 -7.07
N GLY A 201 -10.30 3.94 -7.56
CA GLY A 201 -10.94 4.49 -8.75
C GLY A 201 -9.95 4.83 -9.84
N PHE A 202 -10.37 4.68 -11.09
CA PHE A 202 -9.61 4.96 -12.31
C PHE A 202 -10.34 6.02 -13.14
N LEU A 203 -9.65 6.66 -14.06
CA LEU A 203 -10.28 7.58 -15.01
C LEU A 203 -11.26 6.83 -15.91
N PRO A 204 -12.50 7.33 -16.06
CA PRO A 204 -13.50 6.72 -16.92
C PRO A 204 -13.05 6.71 -18.40
N GLY A 205 -13.29 5.56 -19.05
CA GLY A 205 -13.07 5.44 -20.49
C GLY A 205 -11.62 5.49 -20.96
N GLN A 206 -10.65 5.47 -20.07
CA GLN A 206 -9.23 5.46 -20.41
C GLN A 206 -8.57 4.12 -20.07
N ASN A 207 -7.66 3.69 -20.97
CA ASN A 207 -6.81 2.50 -20.74
C ASN A 207 -5.70 2.76 -19.72
N GLN A 208 -5.91 3.67 -18.77
CA GLN A 208 -4.93 3.95 -17.74
C GLN A 208 -4.89 2.83 -16.71
N GLN A 209 -3.69 2.34 -16.46
CA GLN A 209 -3.45 1.31 -15.45
C GLN A 209 -3.42 1.89 -14.04
N ARG A 210 -3.09 3.18 -13.89
CA ARG A 210 -2.90 3.84 -12.61
C ARG A 210 -4.21 4.36 -12.05
N PRO A 211 -4.50 4.08 -10.77
CA PRO A 211 -5.67 4.66 -10.11
C PRO A 211 -5.48 6.16 -9.86
N ILE A 212 -6.58 6.91 -9.94
CA ILE A 212 -6.65 8.33 -9.57
C ILE A 212 -7.10 8.51 -8.12
N THR A 213 -7.88 7.57 -7.57
CA THR A 213 -8.33 7.64 -6.18
C THR A 213 -7.91 6.40 -5.41
N ASN A 214 -7.44 6.63 -4.19
CA ASN A 214 -7.02 5.61 -3.23
C ASN A 214 -5.92 4.66 -3.73
N GLY A 215 -5.10 5.08 -4.70
CA GLY A 215 -3.97 4.31 -5.20
C GLY A 215 -2.93 4.03 -4.12
N ILE A 216 -2.35 2.83 -4.14
CA ILE A 216 -1.36 2.40 -3.15
C ILE A 216 0.00 2.25 -3.84
N TYR A 217 1.01 2.87 -3.25
CA TYR A 217 2.39 2.85 -3.74
C TYR A 217 3.35 2.44 -2.63
N MET A 218 4.39 1.74 -3.03
CA MET A 218 5.52 1.44 -2.16
C MET A 218 6.70 2.33 -2.53
N TYR A 219 7.38 2.85 -1.53
CA TYR A 219 8.61 3.62 -1.66
C TYR A 219 9.72 2.92 -0.90
N ILE A 220 10.88 2.84 -1.53
CA ILE A 220 12.07 2.23 -0.95
C ILE A 220 13.22 3.22 -1.08
N TYR A 221 13.97 3.38 0.00
CA TYR A 221 15.18 4.18 0.05
C TYR A 221 16.30 3.38 0.75
N SER A 222 17.51 3.53 0.28
CA SER A 222 18.70 2.93 0.88
C SER A 222 19.76 3.98 1.17
N THR A 223 20.55 3.78 2.21
CA THR A 223 21.72 4.62 2.49
C THR A 223 22.93 4.27 1.62
N SER A 224 22.82 3.26 0.76
CA SER A 224 23.90 2.82 -0.13
C SER A 224 24.36 3.95 -1.04
N SER A 225 25.64 4.21 -1.09
CA SER A 225 26.26 5.21 -1.97
C SER A 225 26.55 4.68 -3.39
N ARG A 226 26.33 3.40 -3.65
CA ARG A 226 26.54 2.81 -4.98
C ARG A 226 25.37 3.12 -5.88
N LEU A 227 25.64 3.64 -7.06
CA LEU A 227 24.62 4.20 -7.94
C LEU A 227 24.16 3.25 -9.06
N THR A 228 24.97 2.25 -9.41
CA THR A 228 24.68 1.36 -10.54
C THR A 228 24.85 -0.11 -10.16
N SER A 229 24.09 -0.97 -10.83
CA SER A 229 24.21 -2.43 -10.63
C SER A 229 25.58 -2.98 -11.01
N THR A 230 26.30 -2.32 -11.91
CA THR A 230 27.69 -2.65 -12.28
C THR A 230 28.67 -2.35 -11.15
N ASP A 231 28.37 -1.35 -10.33
CA ASP A 231 29.18 -0.99 -9.15
C ASP A 231 28.79 -1.83 -7.92
N GLY A 232 27.89 -2.80 -8.08
CA GLY A 232 27.37 -3.60 -6.98
C GLY A 232 26.38 -2.84 -6.10
N ALA A 233 25.60 -1.92 -6.68
CA ALA A 233 24.51 -1.25 -5.97
C ALA A 233 23.49 -2.24 -5.42
N SER A 234 22.89 -1.89 -4.31
CA SER A 234 21.82 -2.65 -3.70
C SER A 234 20.60 -2.71 -4.64
N GLU A 235 19.97 -3.85 -4.71
CA GLU A 235 18.84 -4.11 -5.60
C GLU A 235 17.63 -4.57 -4.82
N ALA A 236 16.43 -4.18 -5.28
CA ALA A 236 15.16 -4.65 -4.76
C ALA A 236 14.36 -5.35 -5.87
N PHE A 237 13.90 -6.56 -5.58
CA PHE A 237 12.97 -7.31 -6.41
C PHE A 237 11.61 -7.27 -5.72
N VAL A 238 10.61 -6.71 -6.37
CA VAL A 238 9.26 -6.59 -5.83
C VAL A 238 8.33 -7.53 -6.57
N ILE A 239 7.56 -8.28 -5.80
CA ILE A 239 6.45 -9.09 -6.31
C ILE A 239 5.24 -8.70 -5.51
N ASN A 240 4.19 -8.22 -6.17
CA ASN A 240 2.91 -7.96 -5.53
C ASN A 240 1.79 -8.79 -6.15
N ARG A 241 0.88 -9.21 -5.30
CA ARG A 241 -0.37 -9.86 -5.67
C ARG A 241 -1.52 -9.14 -5.04
N MET A 242 -2.37 -8.59 -5.86
CA MET A 242 -3.62 -7.98 -5.43
C MET A 242 -4.80 -8.87 -5.85
N LYS A 243 -5.70 -9.13 -4.90
CA LYS A 243 -7.00 -9.75 -5.18
C LYS A 243 -8.05 -8.65 -5.15
N TYR A 244 -8.88 -8.57 -6.17
CA TYR A 244 -9.88 -7.52 -6.29
C TYR A 244 -11.17 -8.03 -6.92
N ARG A 245 -12.21 -7.21 -6.87
CA ARG A 245 -13.48 -7.38 -7.58
C ARG A 245 -13.81 -6.10 -8.32
N ASP A 246 -14.33 -6.23 -9.51
CA ASP A 246 -14.96 -5.12 -10.21
C ASP A 246 -16.19 -4.65 -9.43
N ALA A 247 -16.39 -3.33 -9.31
CA ALA A 247 -17.45 -2.71 -8.52
C ALA A 247 -18.58 -2.19 -9.41
#